data_a35e79a0e270021bdd2caf1483706b05
#
_entry.id   a35e79a0e270021bdd2caf1483706b05
#
_cell.length_a   1.000
_cell.length_b   1.000
_cell.length_c   1.000
_cell.angle_alpha   90.00
_cell.angle_beta   90.00
_cell.angle_gamma   90.00
#
_symmetry.space_group_name_H-M   'P 1'
#
loop_
_entity.id
_entity.type
_entity.pdbx_description
1 polymer ?
#
loop_
_entity_poly.entity_id
_entity_poly.type
_entity_poly.pdbx_seq_one_letter_code
_entity_poly.pdbx_strand_id
1 'polypeptide(L)'
;EWDFFKMQFVKVHPDFFVRLKTLCPSITEGELRLCAYIRTGMENKHIAQMLSLQPESVKKNRYRLRQKLNLGKESLEDFLRGI
;
A
#
# COMPACT_ATOMS: atom_id res chain seq x y z
N GLU A 1 12.71 -0.20 -8.34
CA GLU A 1 13.49 -0.14 -7.11
C GLU A 1 12.83 0.83 -6.14
N TRP A 2 12.68 0.42 -4.87
CA TRP A 2 11.82 1.11 -3.91
C TRP A 2 12.22 2.55 -3.63
N ASP A 3 13.51 2.80 -3.40
CA ASP A 3 13.95 4.16 -3.01
C ASP A 3 13.65 5.18 -4.10
N PHE A 4 13.88 4.81 -5.35
CA PHE A 4 13.58 5.69 -6.48
C PHE A 4 12.07 5.92 -6.61
N PHE A 5 11.29 4.83 -6.52
CA PHE A 5 9.83 4.93 -6.58
C PHE A 5 9.31 5.83 -5.47
N LYS A 6 9.79 5.62 -4.23
CA LYS A 6 9.35 6.40 -3.07
C LYS A 6 9.62 7.89 -3.27
N MET A 7 10.80 8.22 -3.79
CA MET A 7 11.17 9.62 -4.04
C MET A 7 10.20 10.28 -5.00
N GLN A 8 9.83 9.60 -6.08
CA GLN A 8 8.87 10.12 -7.04
C GLN A 8 7.46 10.18 -6.46
N PHE A 9 7.07 9.14 -5.72
CA PHE A 9 5.74 9.05 -5.14
C PHE A 9 5.47 10.17 -4.15
N VAL A 10 6.42 10.49 -3.30
CA VAL A 10 6.28 11.55 -2.28
C VAL A 10 6.11 12.92 -2.92
N LYS A 11 6.68 13.14 -4.11
CA LYS A 11 6.47 14.42 -4.81
C LYS A 11 5.01 14.63 -5.19
N VAL A 12 4.31 13.55 -5.52
CA VAL A 12 2.89 13.62 -5.92
C VAL A 12 1.97 13.53 -4.70
N HIS A 13 2.36 12.75 -3.71
CA HIS A 13 1.55 12.49 -2.52
C HIS A 13 2.39 12.75 -1.25
N PRO A 14 2.67 14.02 -0.92
CA PRO A 14 3.64 14.34 0.14
C PRO A 14 3.23 13.88 1.53
N ASP A 15 1.94 13.79 1.83
CA ASP A 15 1.46 13.45 3.17
C ASP A 15 0.98 11.99 3.30
N PHE A 16 1.11 11.22 2.24
CA PHE A 16 0.53 9.88 2.19
C PHE A 16 1.02 8.97 3.33
N PHE A 17 2.34 8.83 3.47
CA PHE A 17 2.90 7.95 4.49
C PHE A 17 2.65 8.45 5.90
N VAL A 18 2.74 9.76 6.11
CA VAL A 18 2.48 10.36 7.42
C VAL A 18 1.04 10.09 7.83
N ARG A 19 0.10 10.30 6.92
CA ARG A 19 -1.31 10.05 7.21
C ARG A 19 -1.61 8.58 7.49
N LEU A 20 -1.01 7.68 6.70
CA LEU A 20 -1.18 6.24 6.93
C LEU A 20 -0.66 5.84 8.31
N LYS A 21 0.50 6.33 8.70
CA LYS A 21 1.07 6.03 10.02
C LYS A 21 0.23 6.59 11.14
N THR A 22 -0.39 7.74 10.93
CA THR A 22 -1.29 8.33 11.91
C THR A 22 -2.55 7.48 12.08
N LEU A 23 -3.12 7.01 10.97
CA LEU A 23 -4.33 6.17 10.98
C LEU A 23 -4.06 4.76 11.49
N CYS A 24 -2.86 4.24 11.23
CA CYS A 24 -2.49 2.88 11.61
C CYS A 24 -1.04 2.88 12.11
N PRO A 25 -0.83 3.24 13.41
CA PRO A 25 0.54 3.35 13.94
C PRO A 25 1.34 2.06 13.88
N SER A 26 0.67 0.90 13.81
CA SER A 26 1.34 -0.39 13.75
C SER A 26 1.68 -0.82 12.32
N ILE A 27 1.41 0.01 11.33
CA ILE A 27 1.68 -0.35 9.94
C ILE A 27 3.18 -0.53 9.71
N THR A 28 3.54 -1.61 9.02
CA THR A 28 4.95 -1.94 8.78
C THR A 28 5.45 -1.27 7.50
N GLU A 29 6.78 -1.25 7.35
CA GLU A 29 7.40 -0.72 6.13
C GLU A 29 6.92 -1.47 4.89
N GLY A 30 6.82 -2.79 4.98
CA GLY A 30 6.31 -3.59 3.86
C GLY A 30 4.88 -3.25 3.50
N GLU A 31 4.05 -2.99 4.51
CA GLU A 31 2.67 -2.59 4.29
C GLU A 31 2.57 -1.19 3.68
N LEU A 32 3.45 -0.28 4.09
CA LEU A 32 3.50 1.05 3.48
C LEU A 32 3.86 0.97 1.99
N ARG A 33 4.83 0.11 1.64
CA ARG A 33 5.19 -0.12 0.24
C ARG A 33 4.01 -0.65 -0.56
N LEU A 34 3.32 -1.64 0.01
CA LEU A 34 2.14 -2.21 -0.63
C LEU A 34 1.08 -1.13 -0.87
N CYS A 35 0.81 -0.29 0.13
CA CYS A 35 -0.15 0.81 -0.01
C CYS A 35 0.24 1.77 -1.12
N ALA A 36 1.51 2.13 -1.21
CA ALA A 36 1.98 3.05 -2.25
C ALA A 36 1.78 2.46 -3.65
N TYR A 37 2.10 1.17 -3.82
CA TYR A 37 1.90 0.51 -5.11
C TYR A 37 0.42 0.43 -5.47
N ILE A 38 -0.44 0.11 -4.50
CA ILE A 38 -1.89 0.09 -4.73
C ILE A 38 -2.39 1.47 -5.12
N ARG A 39 -1.91 2.51 -4.44
CA ARG A 39 -2.32 3.89 -4.71
C ARG A 39 -2.01 4.33 -6.15
N THR A 40 -0.95 3.81 -6.73
CA THR A 40 -0.58 4.12 -8.11
C THR A 40 -1.36 3.31 -9.14
N GLY A 41 -2.24 2.41 -8.69
CA GLY A 41 -3.05 1.60 -9.61
C GLY A 41 -2.38 0.34 -10.10
N MET A 42 -1.30 -0.09 -9.46
CA MET A 42 -0.57 -1.30 -9.86
C MET A 42 -1.41 -2.55 -9.63
N GLU A 43 -1.41 -3.45 -10.61
CA GLU A 43 -2.08 -4.75 -10.46
C GLU A 43 -1.28 -5.67 -9.56
N ASN A 44 -1.96 -6.67 -8.96
CA ASN A 44 -1.30 -7.61 -8.04
C ASN A 44 -0.09 -8.30 -8.67
N LYS A 45 -0.16 -8.65 -9.93
CA LYS A 45 0.95 -9.30 -10.63
C LYS A 45 2.18 -8.41 -10.65
N HIS A 46 1.99 -7.13 -10.95
CA HIS A 46 3.09 -6.16 -10.99
C HIS A 46 3.62 -5.89 -9.58
N ILE A 47 2.72 -5.77 -8.60
CA ILE A 47 3.13 -5.59 -7.20
C ILE A 47 3.98 -6.77 -6.74
N ALA A 48 3.57 -7.98 -7.10
CA ALA A 48 4.31 -9.19 -6.76
C ALA A 48 5.75 -9.12 -7.30
N GLN A 49 5.91 -8.67 -8.53
CA GLN A 49 7.23 -8.50 -9.12
C GLN A 49 8.06 -7.47 -8.36
N MET A 50 7.44 -6.34 -8.00
CA MET A 50 8.14 -5.27 -7.28
C MET A 50 8.55 -5.69 -5.87
N LEU A 51 7.77 -6.55 -5.23
CA LEU A 51 8.03 -7.01 -3.87
C LEU A 51 8.76 -8.35 -3.82
N SER A 52 9.07 -8.94 -4.96
CA SER A 52 9.69 -10.27 -5.06
C SER A 52 8.85 -11.34 -4.37
N LEU A 53 7.55 -11.29 -4.60
CA LEU A 53 6.58 -12.22 -4.00
C LEU A 53 5.79 -12.93 -5.10
N GLN A 54 5.09 -13.99 -4.72
CA GLN A 54 4.09 -14.61 -5.58
C GLN A 54 2.80 -13.78 -5.54
N PRO A 55 2.01 -13.77 -6.64
CA PRO A 55 0.73 -13.04 -6.63
C PRO A 55 -0.22 -13.46 -5.51
N GLU A 56 -0.20 -14.74 -5.14
CA GLU A 56 -1.03 -15.21 -4.02
C GLU A 56 -0.62 -14.59 -2.71
N SER A 57 0.68 -14.35 -2.50
CA SER A 57 1.16 -13.67 -1.29
C SER A 57 0.68 -12.23 -1.25
N VAL A 58 0.64 -11.56 -2.41
CA VAL A 58 0.13 -10.20 -2.48
C VAL A 58 -1.35 -10.17 -2.07
N LYS A 59 -2.14 -11.12 -2.56
CA LYS A 59 -3.57 -11.21 -2.18
C LYS A 59 -3.74 -11.38 -0.68
N LYS A 60 -2.95 -12.27 -0.07
CA LYS A 60 -2.99 -12.50 1.37
C LYS A 60 -2.59 -11.23 2.14
N ASN A 61 -1.56 -10.55 1.68
CA ASN A 61 -1.10 -9.32 2.32
C ASN A 61 -2.14 -8.22 2.22
N ARG A 62 -2.84 -8.11 1.08
CA ARG A 62 -3.92 -7.16 0.91
C ARG A 62 -5.07 -7.47 1.88
N TYR A 63 -5.42 -8.74 2.02
CA TYR A 63 -6.48 -9.14 2.95
C TYR A 63 -6.11 -8.75 4.39
N ARG A 64 -4.89 -9.08 4.82
CA ARG A 64 -4.42 -8.75 6.16
C ARG A 64 -4.41 -7.26 6.40
N LEU A 65 -3.99 -6.49 5.40
CA LEU A 65 -3.95 -5.04 5.48
C LEU A 65 -5.35 -4.46 5.66
N ARG A 66 -6.34 -4.99 4.92
CA ARG A 66 -7.73 -4.58 5.08
C ARG A 66 -8.22 -4.82 6.50
N GLN A 67 -7.84 -5.96 7.08
CA GLN A 67 -8.20 -6.28 8.47
C GLN A 67 -7.54 -5.29 9.43
N LYS A 68 -6.26 -5.04 9.23
CA LYS A 68 -5.50 -4.12 10.09
C LYS A 68 -6.05 -2.70 10.03
N LEU A 69 -6.48 -2.25 8.86
CA LEU A 69 -7.07 -0.93 8.67
C LEU A 69 -8.55 -0.88 9.03
N ASN A 70 -9.15 -2.02 9.34
CA ASN A 70 -10.55 -2.13 9.76
C ASN A 70 -11.52 -1.53 8.73
N LEU A 71 -11.33 -1.87 7.47
CA LEU A 71 -12.07 -1.24 6.37
C LEU A 71 -13.51 -1.72 6.18
N GLY A 72 -13.84 -2.91 6.67
CA GLY A 72 -15.16 -3.46 6.41
C GLY A 72 -15.37 -3.72 4.92
N LYS A 73 -16.32 -3.03 4.31
CA LYS A 73 -16.68 -3.23 2.90
C LYS A 73 -15.90 -2.32 1.94
N GLU A 74 -15.22 -1.32 2.47
CA GLU A 74 -14.47 -0.39 1.62
C GLU A 74 -13.25 -1.08 1.00
N SER A 75 -12.98 -0.84 -0.27
CA SER A 75 -11.81 -1.38 -0.93
C SER A 75 -10.55 -0.64 -0.49
N LEU A 76 -9.39 -1.32 -0.57
CA LEU A 76 -8.11 -0.66 -0.31
C LEU A 76 -7.89 0.50 -1.27
N GLU A 77 -8.23 0.31 -2.54
CA GLU A 77 -8.08 1.34 -3.56
C GLU A 77 -8.83 2.61 -3.17
N ASP A 78 -10.10 2.47 -2.79
CA ASP A 78 -10.92 3.61 -2.43
C ASP A 78 -10.42 4.28 -1.16
N PHE A 79 -10.08 3.49 -0.15
CA PHE A 79 -9.56 4.00 1.10
C PHE A 79 -8.28 4.82 0.89
N LEU A 80 -7.33 4.24 0.14
CA LEU A 80 -6.04 4.88 -0.08
C LEU A 80 -6.16 6.13 -0.95
N ARG A 81 -7.14 6.16 -1.84
CA ARG A 81 -7.38 7.34 -2.66
C ARG A 81 -7.85 8.53 -1.81
N GLY A 82 -8.48 8.26 -0.68
CA GLY A 82 -8.96 9.29 0.23
C GLY A 82 -7.91 9.83 1.19
N ILE A 83 -6.71 9.27 1.16
CA ILE A 83 -5.65 9.72 2.09
C ILE A 83 -4.90 10.99 1.59
#